data_d1da5977161d40e0412dc2391d602399
#
_entry.id   d1da5977161d40e0412dc2391d602399
#
_cell.length_a   1.000
_cell.length_b   1.000
_cell.length_c   1.000
_cell.angle_alpha   90.00
_cell.angle_beta   90.00
_cell.angle_gamma   90.00
#
_symmetry.space_group_name_H-M   'P 1'
#
loop_
_entity.id
_entity.type
_entity.pdbx_description
1 polymer ?
#
loop_
_entity_poly.entity_id
_entity_poly.type
_entity_poly.pdbx_seq_one_letter_code
_entity_poly.pdbx_strand_id
1 'polypeptide(L)'
;MTSGKNRLQQHTAILRDCCQVLILIGLLAVPPISSASEFPVADKVVVEKEKRKLHLIRNDAIFRTFDIALGITPVGGKEKEGDFKTPEGRYTLDTRNPDSDFFLSIHVSYPSSKDRREARVRGVDPGGQIMIHGQPNSPTYSAAYYKKQDWTNGCIAVSNSDIIDIWLMTANDIPIEILP
;
A
#
# COMPACT_ATOMS: atom_id res chain seq x y z
N MET A 1 65.93 3.37 -58.20
CA MET A 1 65.68 2.97 -56.79
C MET A 1 64.73 3.96 -56.19
N THR A 2 63.39 3.89 -56.49
CA THR A 2 62.33 4.74 -55.91
C THR A 2 60.97 4.02 -55.94
N SER A 3 60.90 2.79 -55.38
CA SER A 3 59.56 2.07 -55.36
C SER A 3 59.13 1.58 -54.00
N GLY A 4 59.79 1.97 -52.91
CA GLY A 4 59.49 1.42 -51.58
C GLY A 4 58.70 2.33 -50.61
N LYS A 5 58.59 3.63 -50.87
CA LYS A 5 57.95 4.59 -49.92
C LYS A 5 56.47 4.77 -50.09
N ASN A 6 55.86 4.46 -51.21
CA ASN A 6 54.43 4.69 -51.42
C ASN A 6 53.53 3.60 -50.88
N ARG A 7 54.04 2.39 -50.59
CA ARG A 7 53.21 1.32 -50.04
C ARG A 7 52.95 1.46 -48.52
N LEU A 8 53.91 2.03 -47.78
CA LEU A 8 53.75 2.21 -46.34
C LEU A 8 52.76 3.35 -46.00
N GLN A 9 52.65 4.37 -46.82
CA GLN A 9 51.72 5.48 -46.61
C GLN A 9 50.29 5.10 -46.94
N GLN A 10 49.99 4.18 -47.84
CA GLN A 10 48.66 3.71 -48.15
C GLN A 10 48.06 2.81 -47.04
N HIS A 11 48.89 1.99 -46.38
CA HIS A 11 48.42 1.13 -45.30
C HIS A 11 48.13 1.88 -44.04
N THR A 12 48.78 3.01 -43.75
CA THR A 12 48.50 3.85 -42.58
C THR A 12 47.25 4.69 -42.76
N ALA A 13 46.87 5.07 -43.96
CA ALA A 13 45.63 5.80 -44.24
C ALA A 13 44.39 4.89 -44.07
N ILE A 14 44.45 3.66 -44.56
CA ILE A 14 43.35 2.68 -44.47
C ILE A 14 43.10 2.28 -43.01
N LEU A 15 44.11 2.14 -42.18
CA LEU A 15 43.99 1.82 -40.75
C LEU A 15 43.40 2.97 -39.93
N ARG A 16 43.61 4.23 -40.33
CA ARG A 16 43.01 5.39 -39.64
C ARG A 16 41.50 5.52 -39.90
N ASP A 17 41.06 5.26 -41.13
CA ASP A 17 39.66 5.32 -41.51
C ASP A 17 38.85 4.15 -40.90
N CYS A 18 39.42 2.94 -40.78
CA CYS A 18 38.78 1.83 -40.08
C CYS A 18 38.62 2.08 -38.59
N CYS A 19 39.56 2.75 -37.91
CA CYS A 19 39.40 3.09 -36.49
C CYS A 19 38.34 4.17 -36.25
N GLN A 20 38.16 5.13 -37.16
CA GLN A 20 37.14 6.16 -37.03
C GLN A 20 35.71 5.62 -37.25
N VAL A 21 35.54 4.65 -38.14
CA VAL A 21 34.21 4.01 -38.38
C VAL A 21 33.81 3.12 -37.20
N LEU A 22 34.73 2.47 -36.51
CA LEU A 22 34.44 1.64 -35.34
C LEU A 22 34.07 2.46 -34.10
N ILE A 23 34.49 3.71 -33.96
CA ILE A 23 34.14 4.58 -32.85
C ILE A 23 32.73 5.19 -33.03
N LEU A 24 32.24 5.34 -34.26
CA LEU A 24 30.88 5.86 -34.52
C LEU A 24 29.77 4.83 -34.34
N ILE A 25 30.08 3.53 -34.34
CA ILE A 25 29.08 2.45 -34.16
C ILE A 25 28.82 2.16 -32.66
N GLY A 26 29.68 2.62 -31.77
CA GLY A 26 29.57 2.41 -30.31
C GLY A 26 28.55 3.30 -29.58
N LEU A 27 27.85 4.22 -30.26
CA LEU A 27 26.86 5.11 -29.66
C LEU A 27 25.43 4.66 -29.95
N LEU A 28 25.23 3.36 -30.15
CA LEU A 28 23.90 2.77 -30.33
C LEU A 28 23.22 2.50 -28.99
N ALA A 29 22.26 3.36 -28.71
CA ALA A 29 21.02 3.06 -28.00
C ALA A 29 21.17 2.22 -26.72
N VAL A 30 21.50 2.87 -25.62
CA VAL A 30 21.01 2.39 -24.32
C VAL A 30 19.48 2.42 -24.44
N PRO A 31 18.78 1.26 -24.42
CA PRO A 31 17.32 1.26 -24.39
C PRO A 31 16.91 2.07 -23.15
N PRO A 32 15.85 2.91 -23.23
CA PRO A 32 15.35 3.56 -22.06
C PRO A 32 15.04 2.45 -21.06
N ILE A 33 15.62 2.54 -19.85
CA ILE A 33 15.25 1.69 -18.73
C ILE A 33 13.76 1.92 -18.58
N SER A 34 12.95 0.92 -18.96
CA SER A 34 11.52 0.93 -18.75
C SER A 34 11.34 1.15 -17.27
N SER A 35 10.89 2.33 -16.88
CA SER A 35 10.52 2.62 -15.51
C SER A 35 9.49 1.56 -15.13
N ALA A 36 9.88 0.61 -14.28
CA ALA A 36 8.93 -0.31 -13.68
C ALA A 36 7.82 0.58 -13.13
N SER A 37 6.58 0.30 -13.47
CA SER A 37 5.43 1.06 -12.98
C SER A 37 5.41 0.92 -11.47
N GLU A 38 5.95 1.91 -10.78
CA GLU A 38 5.89 1.99 -9.34
C GLU A 38 4.40 2.05 -8.95
N PHE A 39 3.96 1.16 -8.08
CA PHE A 39 2.58 1.22 -7.58
C PHE A 39 2.30 2.60 -7.01
N PRO A 40 1.18 3.23 -7.36
CA PRO A 40 0.85 4.53 -6.81
C PRO A 40 0.69 4.41 -5.29
N VAL A 41 1.43 5.21 -4.53
CA VAL A 41 1.34 5.25 -3.06
C VAL A 41 0.31 6.30 -2.66
N ALA A 42 -0.57 5.96 -1.73
CA ALA A 42 -1.59 6.85 -1.19
C ALA A 42 -0.97 7.90 -0.26
N ASP A 43 -1.56 9.08 -0.25
CA ASP A 43 -1.27 10.16 0.71
C ASP A 43 -2.14 10.03 1.97
N LYS A 44 -3.31 9.38 1.83
CA LYS A 44 -4.34 9.25 2.87
C LYS A 44 -5.23 8.05 2.59
N VAL A 45 -5.72 7.43 3.66
CA VAL A 45 -6.79 6.42 3.64
C VAL A 45 -8.08 7.04 4.20
N VAL A 46 -9.21 6.76 3.55
CA VAL A 46 -10.54 7.14 4.08
C VAL A 46 -11.42 5.91 4.15
N VAL A 47 -12.07 5.71 5.29
CA VAL A 47 -13.07 4.66 5.50
C VAL A 47 -14.44 5.31 5.66
N GLU A 48 -15.41 4.92 4.84
CA GLU A 48 -16.82 5.30 4.96
C GLU A 48 -17.59 4.08 5.49
N LYS A 49 -17.87 4.05 6.79
CA LYS A 49 -18.47 2.90 7.48
C LYS A 49 -19.87 2.58 6.94
N GLU A 50 -20.71 3.59 6.74
CA GLU A 50 -22.06 3.42 6.20
C GLU A 50 -22.03 2.75 4.81
N LYS A 51 -21.07 3.15 3.97
CA LYS A 51 -20.94 2.61 2.60
C LYS A 51 -20.18 1.30 2.54
N ARG A 52 -19.55 0.86 3.63
CA ARG A 52 -18.62 -0.29 3.65
C ARG A 52 -17.52 -0.16 2.60
N LYS A 53 -16.89 1.03 2.54
CA LYS A 53 -15.82 1.33 1.59
C LYS A 53 -14.57 1.84 2.30
N LEU A 54 -13.43 1.41 1.78
CA LEU A 54 -12.11 1.97 2.07
C LEU A 54 -11.54 2.55 0.77
N HIS A 55 -11.08 3.78 0.84
CA HIS A 55 -10.52 4.51 -0.29
C HIS A 55 -9.05 4.83 -0.05
N LEU A 56 -8.21 4.60 -1.07
CA LEU A 56 -6.87 5.14 -1.14
C LEU A 56 -6.92 6.44 -1.94
N ILE A 57 -6.39 7.50 -1.35
CA ILE A 57 -6.41 8.86 -1.90
C ILE A 57 -4.97 9.28 -2.21
N ARG A 58 -4.77 9.90 -3.36
CA ARG A 58 -3.53 10.53 -3.78
C ARG A 58 -3.85 11.84 -4.48
N ASN A 59 -3.17 12.92 -4.10
CA ASN A 59 -3.40 14.27 -4.66
C ASN A 59 -4.90 14.65 -4.60
N ASP A 60 -5.55 14.43 -3.45
CA ASP A 60 -6.97 14.68 -3.18
C ASP A 60 -7.96 13.89 -4.07
N ALA A 61 -7.49 12.93 -4.86
CA ALA A 61 -8.33 12.08 -5.69
C ALA A 61 -8.32 10.62 -5.21
N ILE A 62 -9.49 9.98 -5.21
CA ILE A 62 -9.61 8.53 -4.98
C ILE A 62 -9.06 7.81 -6.21
N PHE A 63 -8.04 6.95 -6.02
CA PHE A 63 -7.49 6.13 -7.10
C PHE A 63 -7.77 4.63 -6.91
N ARG A 64 -8.12 4.19 -5.68
CA ARG A 64 -8.55 2.81 -5.38
C ARG A 64 -9.67 2.82 -4.36
N THR A 65 -10.57 1.86 -4.48
CA THR A 65 -11.70 1.64 -3.55
C THR A 65 -11.85 0.15 -3.30
N PHE A 66 -12.05 -0.23 -2.03
CA PHE A 66 -12.21 -1.61 -1.59
C PHE A 66 -13.53 -1.77 -0.82
N ASP A 67 -14.15 -2.93 -0.96
CA ASP A 67 -15.24 -3.37 -0.09
C ASP A 67 -14.68 -3.81 1.25
N ILE A 68 -15.32 -3.44 2.35
CA ILE A 68 -14.88 -3.79 3.70
C ILE A 68 -16.00 -4.42 4.51
N ALA A 69 -15.59 -5.21 5.52
CA ALA A 69 -16.46 -5.62 6.63
C ALA A 69 -15.96 -4.98 7.92
N LEU A 70 -16.86 -4.68 8.83
CA LEU A 70 -16.59 -3.96 10.07
C LEU A 70 -16.86 -4.82 11.30
N GLY A 71 -16.80 -4.20 12.48
CA GLY A 71 -17.29 -4.79 13.72
C GLY A 71 -18.78 -5.14 13.64
N ILE A 72 -19.19 -6.21 14.32
CA ILE A 72 -20.60 -6.70 14.30
C ILE A 72 -21.61 -5.69 14.82
N THR A 73 -21.16 -4.62 15.49
CA THR A 73 -21.97 -3.47 15.89
C THR A 73 -21.47 -2.22 15.13
N PRO A 74 -21.81 -2.06 13.84
CA PRO A 74 -21.12 -1.10 12.97
C PRO A 74 -21.51 0.37 13.19
N VAL A 75 -22.64 0.63 13.84
CA VAL A 75 -23.18 1.99 14.00
C VAL A 75 -22.52 2.72 15.17
N GLY A 76 -22.07 3.95 14.92
CA GLY A 76 -21.40 4.80 15.89
C GLY A 76 -19.93 4.43 16.13
N GLY A 77 -19.18 5.34 16.74
CA GLY A 77 -17.76 5.15 17.07
C GLY A 77 -17.55 4.18 18.24
N LYS A 78 -16.34 3.61 18.29
CA LYS A 78 -15.89 2.76 19.40
C LYS A 78 -15.72 3.59 20.67
N GLU A 79 -16.28 3.09 21.79
CA GLU A 79 -16.26 3.78 23.07
C GLU A 79 -15.57 3.01 24.19
N LYS A 80 -15.58 1.68 24.12
CA LYS A 80 -14.99 0.79 25.13
C LYS A 80 -14.57 -0.55 24.54
N GLU A 81 -13.72 -1.26 25.25
CA GLU A 81 -13.39 -2.64 24.94
C GLU A 81 -14.65 -3.52 24.90
N GLY A 82 -14.72 -4.45 23.95
CA GLY A 82 -15.83 -5.39 23.82
C GLY A 82 -17.15 -4.81 23.30
N ASP A 83 -17.19 -3.57 22.82
CA ASP A 83 -18.39 -2.98 22.20
C ASP A 83 -18.57 -3.41 20.71
N PHE A 84 -17.61 -4.12 20.17
CA PHE A 84 -17.59 -4.61 18.78
C PHE A 84 -17.77 -3.53 17.70
N LYS A 85 -17.43 -2.29 18.05
CA LYS A 85 -17.52 -1.14 17.14
C LYS A 85 -16.14 -0.85 16.51
N THR A 86 -16.17 -0.41 15.26
CA THR A 86 -15.02 0.19 14.60
C THR A 86 -14.94 1.68 15.00
N PRO A 87 -13.79 2.20 15.41
CA PRO A 87 -13.65 3.59 15.83
C PRO A 87 -13.96 4.56 14.69
N GLU A 88 -14.37 5.78 15.07
CA GLU A 88 -14.54 6.91 14.17
C GLU A 88 -13.57 8.02 14.56
N GLY A 89 -12.92 8.64 13.57
CA GLY A 89 -11.94 9.70 13.82
C GLY A 89 -10.74 9.64 12.92
N ARG A 90 -9.67 10.34 13.35
CA ARG A 90 -8.41 10.42 12.63
C ARG A 90 -7.32 9.68 13.37
N TYR A 91 -6.62 8.82 12.65
CA TYR A 91 -5.56 7.95 13.12
C TYR A 91 -4.43 7.87 12.09
N THR A 92 -3.45 7.03 12.36
CA THR A 92 -2.40 6.63 11.40
C THR A 92 -2.38 5.11 11.25
N LEU A 93 -1.89 4.62 10.12
CA LEU A 93 -1.52 3.23 9.91
C LEU A 93 -0.04 3.09 10.26
N ASP A 94 0.28 2.57 11.46
CA ASP A 94 1.64 2.69 12.03
C ASP A 94 2.45 1.38 12.00
N THR A 95 1.84 0.22 12.15
CA THR A 95 2.54 -1.05 12.25
C THR A 95 1.98 -2.09 11.29
N ARG A 96 2.88 -2.82 10.63
CA ARG A 96 2.54 -3.89 9.70
C ARG A 96 2.90 -5.24 10.30
N ASN A 97 1.98 -6.19 10.24
CA ASN A 97 2.20 -7.56 10.69
C ASN A 97 2.02 -8.55 9.52
N PRO A 98 3.11 -9.10 8.96
CA PRO A 98 3.04 -10.12 7.92
C PRO A 98 2.63 -11.51 8.45
N ASP A 99 2.74 -11.74 9.76
CA ASP A 99 2.44 -13.02 10.43
C ASP A 99 1.09 -12.95 11.16
N SER A 100 0.12 -12.24 10.58
CA SER A 100 -1.22 -12.09 11.16
C SER A 100 -2.05 -13.39 11.05
N ASP A 101 -2.87 -13.68 12.06
CA ASP A 101 -3.89 -14.75 12.00
C ASP A 101 -4.94 -14.50 10.90
N PHE A 102 -4.96 -13.29 10.34
CA PHE A 102 -5.84 -12.81 9.28
C PHE A 102 -5.06 -12.45 8.01
N PHE A 103 -4.14 -13.30 7.61
CA PHE A 103 -3.27 -13.19 6.43
C PHE A 103 -2.24 -12.07 6.54
N LEU A 104 -2.61 -10.82 6.39
CA LEU A 104 -1.79 -9.63 6.63
C LEU A 104 -2.61 -8.65 7.46
N SER A 105 -1.95 -7.85 8.30
CA SER A 105 -2.64 -6.77 9.01
C SER A 105 -1.80 -5.50 9.12
N ILE A 106 -2.51 -4.36 9.13
CA ILE A 106 -1.93 -3.03 9.34
C ILE A 106 -2.66 -2.40 10.53
N HIS A 107 -1.93 -2.02 11.55
CA HIS A 107 -2.49 -1.44 12.78
C HIS A 107 -2.97 -0.01 12.55
N VAL A 108 -4.13 0.31 13.10
CA VAL A 108 -4.69 1.66 13.22
C VAL A 108 -4.35 2.19 14.60
N SER A 109 -3.76 3.39 14.71
CA SER A 109 -3.28 3.98 15.97
C SER A 109 -4.39 4.37 16.98
N TYR A 110 -5.45 3.58 17.01
CA TYR A 110 -6.49 3.65 18.05
C TYR A 110 -6.02 2.90 19.32
N PRO A 111 -6.30 3.41 20.52
CA PRO A 111 -6.98 4.66 20.85
C PRO A 111 -6.06 5.89 20.80
N SER A 112 -6.55 6.98 20.23
CA SER A 112 -5.88 8.28 20.25
C SER A 112 -5.89 8.89 21.67
N SER A 113 -5.19 10.01 21.85
CA SER A 113 -5.25 10.74 23.13
C SER A 113 -6.66 11.27 23.45
N LYS A 114 -7.48 11.56 22.43
CA LYS A 114 -8.89 11.94 22.60
C LYS A 114 -9.70 10.73 23.11
N ASP A 115 -9.59 9.57 22.47
CA ASP A 115 -10.32 8.36 22.84
C ASP A 115 -10.01 7.95 24.30
N ARG A 116 -8.73 7.98 24.68
CA ARG A 116 -8.28 7.69 26.05
C ARG A 116 -8.87 8.67 27.08
N ARG A 117 -8.96 9.96 26.76
CA ARG A 117 -9.57 10.95 27.67
C ARG A 117 -11.06 10.69 27.82
N GLU A 118 -11.75 10.46 26.73
CA GLU A 118 -13.20 10.20 26.75
C GLU A 118 -13.54 8.89 27.47
N ALA A 119 -12.77 7.84 27.26
CA ALA A 119 -12.92 6.56 27.97
C ALA A 119 -12.67 6.74 29.48
N ARG A 120 -11.66 7.54 29.87
CA ARG A 120 -11.40 7.86 31.29
C ARG A 120 -12.56 8.60 31.94
N VAL A 121 -13.17 9.56 31.25
CA VAL A 121 -14.34 10.27 31.76
C VAL A 121 -15.53 9.31 31.96
N ARG A 122 -15.69 8.32 31.07
CA ARG A 122 -16.71 7.29 31.18
C ARG A 122 -16.37 6.16 32.18
N GLY A 123 -15.14 6.12 32.70
CA GLY A 123 -14.68 5.08 33.61
C GLY A 123 -14.53 3.70 32.96
N VAL A 124 -14.18 3.65 31.66
CA VAL A 124 -14.06 2.42 30.88
C VAL A 124 -12.68 2.30 30.22
N ASP A 125 -12.29 1.08 29.86
CA ASP A 125 -11.14 0.83 28.98
C ASP A 125 -11.57 1.07 27.53
N PRO A 126 -10.86 1.92 26.74
CA PRO A 126 -11.17 2.11 25.33
C PRO A 126 -10.90 0.85 24.48
N GLY A 127 -10.09 -0.08 24.98
CA GLY A 127 -9.52 -1.17 24.21
C GLY A 127 -8.44 -0.71 23.25
N GLY A 128 -8.20 -1.51 22.20
CA GLY A 128 -7.17 -1.25 21.19
C GLY A 128 -7.16 -2.33 20.13
N GLN A 129 -5.98 -2.55 19.51
CA GLN A 129 -5.77 -3.62 18.52
C GLN A 129 -6.73 -3.55 17.34
N ILE A 130 -7.00 -2.35 16.85
CA ILE A 130 -7.79 -2.13 15.64
C ILE A 130 -6.86 -2.26 14.43
N MET A 131 -7.22 -3.16 13.50
CA MET A 131 -6.43 -3.47 12.32
C MET A 131 -7.26 -3.30 11.04
N ILE A 132 -6.58 -2.98 9.92
CA ILE A 132 -7.04 -3.37 8.59
C ILE A 132 -6.40 -4.72 8.32
N HIS A 133 -7.18 -5.76 7.97
CA HIS A 133 -6.65 -7.11 7.79
C HIS A 133 -7.40 -7.91 6.72
N GLY A 134 -6.78 -9.00 6.28
CA GLY A 134 -7.40 -9.98 5.39
C GLY A 134 -8.39 -10.90 6.08
N GLN A 135 -8.65 -12.04 5.47
CA GLN A 135 -9.55 -13.07 6.00
C GLN A 135 -8.80 -14.02 6.94
N PRO A 136 -9.49 -14.74 7.83
CA PRO A 136 -8.86 -15.70 8.73
C PRO A 136 -8.03 -16.75 7.97
N ASN A 137 -6.85 -17.11 8.49
CA ASN A 137 -6.02 -18.20 7.93
C ASN A 137 -6.72 -19.57 8.01
N SER A 138 -7.61 -19.72 8.99
CA SER A 138 -8.45 -20.92 9.16
C SER A 138 -9.93 -20.50 9.12
N PRO A 139 -10.51 -20.27 7.92
CA PRO A 139 -11.86 -19.76 7.79
C PRO A 139 -12.91 -20.79 8.19
N THR A 140 -13.86 -20.39 9.03
CA THR A 140 -15.03 -21.21 9.44
C THR A 140 -16.19 -21.08 8.46
N TYR A 141 -16.28 -19.94 7.78
CA TYR A 141 -17.35 -19.62 6.83
C TYR A 141 -16.80 -19.46 5.41
N SER A 142 -17.71 -19.36 4.43
CA SER A 142 -17.34 -19.14 3.04
C SER A 142 -16.73 -17.75 2.82
N ALA A 143 -15.90 -17.58 1.78
CA ALA A 143 -15.37 -16.28 1.38
C ALA A 143 -16.48 -15.24 1.11
N ALA A 144 -17.64 -15.68 0.61
CA ALA A 144 -18.79 -14.83 0.39
C ALA A 144 -19.40 -14.29 1.69
N TYR A 145 -19.37 -15.07 2.77
CA TYR A 145 -19.79 -14.63 4.10
C TYR A 145 -18.88 -13.49 4.59
N TYR A 146 -17.57 -13.72 4.60
CA TYR A 146 -16.59 -12.73 5.06
C TYR A 146 -16.59 -11.42 4.25
N LYS A 147 -17.04 -11.48 3.01
CA LYS A 147 -17.15 -10.30 2.14
C LYS A 147 -18.43 -9.49 2.39
N LYS A 148 -19.54 -10.13 2.81
CA LYS A 148 -20.87 -9.51 2.86
C LYS A 148 -21.36 -9.16 4.26
N GLN A 149 -20.78 -9.76 5.30
CA GLN A 149 -21.23 -9.59 6.67
C GLN A 149 -20.20 -8.77 7.46
N ASP A 150 -20.67 -7.96 8.40
CA ASP A 150 -19.83 -7.41 9.45
C ASP A 150 -19.57 -8.51 10.48
N TRP A 151 -18.33 -8.89 10.70
CA TRP A 151 -17.99 -10.08 11.49
C TRP A 151 -16.85 -9.87 12.47
N THR A 152 -16.21 -8.69 12.45
CA THR A 152 -15.03 -8.45 13.30
C THR A 152 -15.42 -7.95 14.71
N ASN A 153 -14.44 -7.90 15.60
CA ASN A 153 -14.58 -7.32 16.93
C ASN A 153 -14.29 -5.79 16.95
N GLY A 154 -14.31 -5.15 15.77
CA GLY A 154 -14.05 -3.73 15.59
C GLY A 154 -12.98 -3.41 14.55
N CYS A 155 -12.27 -4.40 14.05
CA CYS A 155 -11.32 -4.25 12.94
C CYS A 155 -12.02 -3.96 11.61
N ILE A 156 -11.24 -3.59 10.61
CA ILE A 156 -11.66 -3.38 9.23
C ILE A 156 -11.14 -4.56 8.42
N ALA A 157 -12.02 -5.46 7.98
CA ALA A 157 -11.64 -6.61 7.19
C ALA A 157 -11.85 -6.37 5.71
N VAL A 158 -10.93 -6.87 4.89
CA VAL A 158 -10.96 -6.85 3.42
C VAL A 158 -10.71 -8.25 2.86
N SER A 159 -10.74 -8.44 1.55
CA SER A 159 -10.27 -9.69 0.95
C SER A 159 -8.74 -9.81 1.06
N ASN A 160 -8.21 -11.05 0.92
CA ASN A 160 -6.75 -11.26 0.94
C ASN A 160 -6.04 -10.58 -0.23
N SER A 161 -6.68 -10.47 -1.39
CA SER A 161 -6.15 -9.71 -2.52
C SER A 161 -6.12 -8.20 -2.23
N ASP A 162 -7.17 -7.69 -1.58
CA ASP A 162 -7.30 -6.26 -1.31
C ASP A 162 -6.30 -5.79 -0.24
N ILE A 163 -6.04 -6.61 0.81
CA ILE A 163 -5.02 -6.25 1.79
C ILE A 163 -3.61 -6.23 1.21
N ILE A 164 -3.30 -7.07 0.20
CA ILE A 164 -2.03 -6.99 -0.54
C ILE A 164 -1.92 -5.64 -1.25
N ASP A 165 -2.96 -5.22 -1.98
CA ASP A 165 -2.99 -3.93 -2.66
C ASP A 165 -2.82 -2.77 -1.67
N ILE A 166 -3.58 -2.77 -0.56
CA ILE A 166 -3.48 -1.76 0.50
C ILE A 166 -2.06 -1.75 1.09
N TRP A 167 -1.48 -2.91 1.34
CA TRP A 167 -0.12 -3.05 1.86
C TRP A 167 0.93 -2.44 0.94
N LEU A 168 0.83 -2.67 -0.36
CA LEU A 168 1.78 -2.16 -1.37
C LEU A 168 1.59 -0.68 -1.68
N MET A 169 0.36 -0.18 -1.56
CA MET A 169 -0.03 1.19 -1.95
C MET A 169 -0.12 2.16 -0.78
N THR A 170 0.25 1.78 0.44
CA THR A 170 0.30 2.67 1.60
C THR A 170 1.71 2.69 2.20
N ALA A 171 2.14 3.81 2.76
CA ALA A 171 3.35 3.91 3.55
C ALA A 171 3.04 3.67 5.05
N ASN A 172 4.09 3.48 5.88
CA ASN A 172 3.92 3.56 7.33
C ASN A 172 3.59 5.00 7.75
N ASP A 173 2.87 5.14 8.84
CA ASP A 173 2.43 6.42 9.42
C ASP A 173 1.52 7.26 8.50
N ILE A 174 0.93 6.61 7.47
CA ILE A 174 -0.02 7.29 6.60
C ILE A 174 -1.29 7.65 7.39
N PRO A 175 -1.86 8.84 7.22
CA PRO A 175 -3.10 9.21 7.88
C PRO A 175 -4.28 8.36 7.38
N ILE A 176 -5.13 7.95 8.31
CA ILE A 176 -6.42 7.31 8.05
C ILE A 176 -7.54 8.09 8.74
N GLU A 177 -8.61 8.36 8.02
CA GLU A 177 -9.84 8.97 8.53
C GLU A 177 -10.98 7.95 8.42
N ILE A 178 -11.63 7.67 9.55
CA ILE A 178 -12.76 6.73 9.64
C ILE A 178 -14.01 7.56 9.90
N LEU A 179 -14.88 7.60 8.92
CA LEU A 179 -16.14 8.33 8.90
C LEU A 179 -17.31 7.38 9.26
N PRO A 180 -18.42 7.92 9.79
CA PRO A 180 -19.66 7.18 10.03
C PRO A 180 -20.17 6.38 8.84
#